data_7dc671148260000b61e3df342e1b19e1
#
_entry.id   7dc671148260000b61e3df342e1b19e1
#
_cell.length_a   1.000
_cell.length_b   1.000
_cell.length_c   1.000
_cell.angle_alpha   90.00
_cell.angle_beta   90.00
_cell.angle_gamma   90.00
#
_symmetry.space_group_name_H-M   'P 1'
#
loop_
_entity.id
_entity.type
_entity.pdbx_description
1 polymer ?
#
loop_
_entity_poly.entity_id
_entity_poly.type
_entity_poly.pdbx_seq_one_letter_code
_entity_poly.pdbx_strand_id
1 'polypeptide(L)'
;MSLVCSIALSIMKVKYAALLSIMIGVFNIIPYFGAIVGCTIAVIITIFTGGIVQAIWMLVVILILQQVDSNIINPRILGSSLHISPILVIFSVTVGGAYFGVLGMFLAVPVTAFIKIILEDKINEKLEEKERNIAKNTKNQDKIEAAKQ
;
A
#
# COMPACT_ATOMS: atom_id res chain seq x y z
N MET A 1 10.25 -6.92 3.51
CA MET A 1 9.46 -7.32 4.71
C MET A 1 9.85 -8.69 5.27
N SER A 2 9.73 -9.80 4.53
CA SER A 2 10.00 -11.15 5.06
C SER A 2 11.42 -11.36 5.62
N LEU A 3 12.45 -10.82 4.98
CA LEU A 3 13.84 -10.93 5.48
C LEU A 3 14.02 -10.23 6.83
N VAL A 4 13.50 -9.02 6.99
CA VAL A 4 13.62 -8.25 8.22
C VAL A 4 12.84 -8.95 9.35
N CYS A 5 11.62 -9.43 9.06
CA CYS A 5 10.85 -10.25 9.98
C CYS A 5 11.60 -11.53 10.37
N SER A 6 12.25 -12.22 9.41
CA SER A 6 13.00 -13.45 9.68
C SER A 6 14.15 -13.20 10.66
N ILE A 7 14.90 -12.13 10.46
CA ILE A 7 16.00 -11.75 11.35
C ILE A 7 15.46 -11.43 12.75
N ALA A 8 14.43 -10.60 12.85
CA ALA A 8 13.84 -10.18 14.11
C ALA A 8 13.28 -11.38 14.90
N LEU A 9 12.52 -12.26 14.27
CA LEU A 9 11.94 -13.45 14.89
C LEU A 9 13.03 -14.48 15.28
N SER A 10 14.12 -14.56 14.50
CA SER A 10 15.26 -15.42 14.82
C SER A 10 16.02 -14.93 16.07
N ILE A 11 16.22 -13.61 16.19
CA ILE A 11 16.82 -12.99 17.39
C ILE A 11 15.97 -13.29 18.63
N MET A 12 14.65 -13.25 18.49
CA MET A 12 13.71 -13.58 19.56
C MET A 12 13.61 -15.08 19.84
N LYS A 13 14.36 -15.93 19.12
CA LYS A 13 14.33 -17.40 19.24
C LYS A 13 12.91 -17.98 19.08
N VAL A 14 12.09 -17.35 18.24
CA VAL A 14 10.75 -17.86 17.93
C VAL A 14 10.89 -19.15 17.15
N LYS A 15 10.16 -20.19 17.57
CA LYS A 15 10.14 -21.47 16.86
C LYS A 15 9.56 -21.26 15.47
N TYR A 16 10.20 -21.81 14.45
CA TYR A 16 9.79 -21.65 13.05
C TYR A 16 9.86 -20.19 12.52
N ALA A 17 10.76 -19.36 13.04
CA ALA A 17 10.92 -17.95 12.66
C ALA A 17 10.98 -17.73 11.14
N ALA A 18 11.75 -18.54 10.41
CA ALA A 18 11.86 -18.44 8.96
C ALA A 18 10.53 -18.76 8.25
N LEU A 19 9.83 -19.81 8.66
CA LEU A 19 8.54 -20.19 8.08
C LEU A 19 7.49 -19.12 8.34
N LEU A 20 7.40 -18.62 9.56
CA LEU A 20 6.44 -17.59 9.95
C LEU A 20 6.69 -16.28 9.21
N SER A 21 7.95 -15.88 9.05
CA SER A 21 8.30 -14.65 8.31
C SER A 21 8.04 -14.75 6.82
N ILE A 22 8.29 -15.90 6.20
CA ILE A 22 7.91 -16.14 4.79
C ILE A 22 6.39 -16.08 4.65
N MET A 23 5.66 -16.73 5.54
CA MET A 23 4.20 -16.73 5.55
C MET A 23 3.64 -15.32 5.69
N ILE A 24 4.13 -14.53 6.66
CA ILE A 24 3.76 -13.12 6.82
C ILE A 24 4.09 -12.32 5.55
N GLY A 25 5.25 -12.55 4.94
CA GLY A 25 5.67 -11.87 3.71
C GLY A 25 4.77 -12.22 2.52
N VAL A 26 4.38 -13.47 2.36
CA VAL A 26 3.47 -13.92 1.29
C VAL A 26 2.08 -13.33 1.48
N PHE A 27 1.54 -13.40 2.68
CA PHE A 27 0.23 -12.78 2.96
C PHE A 27 0.26 -11.27 2.78
N ASN A 28 1.37 -10.60 3.11
CA ASN A 28 1.53 -9.15 2.99
C ASN A 28 1.54 -8.63 1.53
N ILE A 29 1.49 -9.54 0.53
CA ILE A 29 1.24 -9.15 -0.86
C ILE A 29 -0.15 -8.52 -1.00
N ILE A 30 -1.11 -8.94 -0.17
CA ILE A 30 -2.43 -8.29 -0.08
C ILE A 30 -2.34 -7.21 1.01
N PRO A 31 -2.32 -5.90 0.66
CA PRO A 31 -2.21 -4.83 1.64
C PRO A 31 -3.34 -4.88 2.68
N TYR A 32 -3.01 -4.60 3.93
CA TYR A 32 -3.90 -4.59 5.10
C TYR A 32 -4.43 -5.99 5.47
N PHE A 33 -5.09 -6.71 4.57
CA PHE A 33 -5.63 -8.05 4.84
C PHE A 33 -4.53 -9.07 5.12
N GLY A 34 -3.50 -9.07 4.30
CA GLY A 34 -2.41 -10.03 4.44
C GLY A 34 -1.64 -9.84 5.74
N ALA A 35 -1.42 -8.59 6.13
CA ALA A 35 -0.78 -8.28 7.41
C ALA A 35 -1.59 -8.81 8.60
N ILE A 36 -2.91 -8.59 8.60
CA ILE A 36 -3.80 -9.05 9.68
C ILE A 36 -3.83 -10.58 9.74
N VAL A 37 -4.09 -11.24 8.61
CA VAL A 37 -4.19 -12.70 8.54
C VAL A 37 -2.85 -13.36 8.88
N GLY A 38 -1.76 -12.90 8.27
CA GLY A 38 -0.42 -13.44 8.50
C GLY A 38 0.02 -13.28 9.96
N CYS A 39 -0.24 -12.11 10.55
CA CYS A 39 0.06 -11.83 11.95
C CYS A 39 -0.78 -12.71 12.89
N THR A 40 -2.08 -12.86 12.64
CA THR A 40 -2.98 -13.67 13.45
C THR A 40 -2.53 -15.13 13.49
N ILE A 41 -2.23 -15.70 12.32
CA ILE A 41 -1.79 -17.10 12.24
C ILE A 41 -0.42 -17.26 12.94
N ALA A 42 0.51 -16.32 12.74
CA ALA A 42 1.82 -16.37 13.38
C ALA A 42 1.72 -16.30 14.92
N VAL A 43 0.83 -15.44 15.44
CA VAL A 43 0.56 -15.33 16.89
C VAL A 43 -0.01 -16.63 17.43
N ILE A 44 -1.01 -17.21 16.78
CA ILE A 44 -1.60 -18.48 17.19
C ILE A 44 -0.53 -19.59 17.25
N ILE A 45 0.27 -19.75 16.21
CA ILE A 45 1.35 -20.74 16.16
C ILE A 45 2.36 -20.50 17.30
N THR A 46 2.71 -19.26 17.55
CA THR A 46 3.69 -18.93 18.60
C THR A 46 3.14 -19.14 19.99
N ILE A 47 1.85 -18.93 20.24
CA ILE A 47 1.22 -19.27 21.53
C ILE A 47 1.41 -20.76 21.84
N PHE A 48 1.18 -21.64 20.87
CA PHE A 48 1.31 -23.09 21.06
C PHE A 48 2.75 -23.58 21.10
N THR A 49 3.72 -22.86 20.51
CA THR A 49 5.11 -23.32 20.41
C THR A 49 6.07 -22.65 21.37
N GLY A 50 5.77 -21.44 21.80
CA GLY A 50 6.65 -20.62 22.65
C GLY A 50 5.94 -19.96 23.84
N GLY A 51 4.60 -20.13 23.93
CA GLY A 51 3.81 -19.57 25.00
C GLY A 51 3.32 -18.13 24.76
N ILE A 52 2.39 -17.69 25.60
CA ILE A 52 1.69 -16.40 25.47
C ILE A 52 2.64 -15.22 25.53
N VAL A 53 3.63 -15.25 26.44
CA VAL A 53 4.57 -14.13 26.63
C VAL A 53 5.40 -13.91 25.35
N GLN A 54 5.90 -14.99 24.74
CA GLN A 54 6.67 -14.89 23.49
C GLN A 54 5.79 -14.40 22.33
N ALA A 55 4.54 -14.84 22.27
CA ALA A 55 3.60 -14.40 21.25
C ALA A 55 3.27 -12.89 21.34
N ILE A 56 3.12 -12.36 22.56
CA ILE A 56 2.90 -10.93 22.78
C ILE A 56 4.11 -10.12 22.32
N TRP A 57 5.30 -10.51 22.72
CA TRP A 57 6.53 -9.81 22.28
C TRP A 57 6.72 -9.90 20.77
N MET A 58 6.45 -11.05 20.17
CA MET A 58 6.47 -11.22 18.73
C MET A 58 5.49 -10.29 18.03
N LEU A 59 4.26 -10.19 18.53
CA LEU A 59 3.23 -9.30 17.98
C LEU A 59 3.69 -7.84 18.01
N VAL A 60 4.23 -7.38 19.15
CA VAL A 60 4.74 -6.00 19.29
C VAL A 60 5.86 -5.73 18.27
N VAL A 61 6.82 -6.65 18.14
CA VAL A 61 7.92 -6.49 17.18
C VAL A 61 7.41 -6.47 15.74
N ILE A 62 6.49 -7.34 15.38
CA ILE A 62 5.89 -7.35 14.03
C ILE A 62 5.14 -6.04 13.75
N LEU A 63 4.37 -5.51 14.72
CA LEU A 63 3.67 -4.23 14.55
C LEU A 63 4.65 -3.07 14.34
N ILE A 64 5.75 -3.03 15.09
CA ILE A 64 6.81 -2.02 14.91
C ILE A 64 7.43 -2.17 13.51
N LEU A 65 7.76 -3.39 13.08
CA LEU A 65 8.30 -3.64 11.74
C LEU A 65 7.33 -3.24 10.63
N GLN A 66 6.03 -3.46 10.81
CA GLN A 66 5.01 -3.02 9.87
C GLN A 66 4.95 -1.48 9.77
N GLN A 67 5.10 -0.76 10.90
CA GLN A 67 5.15 0.70 10.89
C GLN A 67 6.40 1.21 10.16
N VAL A 68 7.55 0.59 10.37
CA VAL A 68 8.79 0.92 9.65
C VAL A 68 8.64 0.64 8.15
N ASP A 69 8.05 -0.51 7.79
CA ASP A 69 7.82 -0.87 6.39
C ASP A 69 6.90 0.14 5.70
N SER A 70 5.78 0.46 6.32
CA SER A 70 4.78 1.38 5.76
C SER A 70 5.27 2.81 5.63
N ASN A 71 6.05 3.30 6.59
CA ASN A 71 6.44 4.71 6.66
C ASN A 71 7.81 5.02 6.05
N ILE A 72 8.70 4.03 5.97
CA ILE A 72 10.08 4.23 5.55
C ILE A 72 10.42 3.43 4.28
N ILE A 73 10.09 2.15 4.24
CA ILE A 73 10.51 1.25 3.16
C ILE A 73 9.63 1.44 1.93
N ASN A 74 8.32 1.43 2.08
CA ASN A 74 7.37 1.60 0.98
C ASN A 74 7.56 2.90 0.20
N PRO A 75 7.64 4.10 0.83
CA PRO A 75 7.82 5.33 0.09
C PRO A 75 9.20 5.43 -0.59
N ARG A 76 10.24 4.79 -0.03
CA ARG A 76 11.59 4.78 -0.65
C ARG A 76 11.69 3.85 -1.85
N ILE A 77 10.96 2.74 -1.86
CA ILE A 77 11.01 1.74 -2.94
C ILE A 77 10.02 2.09 -4.06
N LEU A 78 8.81 2.51 -3.71
CA LEU A 78 7.74 2.79 -4.68
C LEU A 78 7.77 4.22 -5.23
N GLY A 79 8.56 5.12 -4.64
CA GLY A 79 8.59 6.53 -5.00
C GLY A 79 7.26 7.23 -4.66
N SER A 80 7.21 8.55 -4.93
CA SER A 80 6.03 9.37 -4.68
C SER A 80 4.89 9.17 -5.71
N SER A 81 5.06 8.29 -6.68
CA SER A 81 4.18 8.20 -7.84
C SER A 81 2.90 7.38 -7.64
N LEU A 82 2.80 6.58 -6.58
CA LEU A 82 1.64 5.73 -6.33
C LEU A 82 0.97 6.10 -4.99
N HIS A 83 0.45 7.32 -4.88
CA HIS A 83 -0.41 7.70 -3.75
C HIS A 83 -1.81 7.07 -3.90
N ILE A 84 -1.89 5.74 -3.77
CA ILE A 84 -3.20 5.08 -3.74
C ILE A 84 -3.76 5.27 -2.34
N SER A 85 -4.95 5.88 -2.24
CA SER A 85 -5.64 6.03 -0.97
C SER A 85 -5.87 4.65 -0.32
N PRO A 86 -5.58 4.47 0.98
CA PRO A 86 -5.88 3.24 1.70
C PRO A 86 -7.32 2.76 1.54
N ILE A 87 -8.26 3.69 1.49
CA ILE A 87 -9.69 3.40 1.30
C ILE A 87 -9.94 2.74 -0.06
N LEU A 88 -9.28 3.22 -1.12
CA LEU A 88 -9.40 2.64 -2.46
C LEU A 88 -8.85 1.22 -2.52
N VAL A 89 -7.74 0.96 -1.83
CA VAL A 89 -7.15 -0.39 -1.72
C VAL A 89 -8.09 -1.33 -0.99
N ILE A 90 -8.62 -0.94 0.17
CA ILE A 90 -9.55 -1.76 0.95
C ILE A 90 -10.81 -2.05 0.12
N PHE A 91 -11.38 -1.04 -0.53
CA PHE A 91 -12.54 -1.21 -1.40
C PHE A 91 -12.27 -2.21 -2.52
N SER A 92 -11.16 -2.03 -3.24
CA SER A 92 -10.78 -2.90 -4.37
C SER A 92 -10.53 -4.34 -3.96
N VAL A 93 -9.83 -4.55 -2.82
CA VAL A 93 -9.58 -5.89 -2.28
C VAL A 93 -10.89 -6.54 -1.83
N THR A 94 -11.81 -5.80 -1.22
CA THR A 94 -13.10 -6.31 -0.81
C THR A 94 -13.95 -6.73 -2.01
N VAL A 95 -14.05 -5.86 -3.02
CA VAL A 95 -14.78 -6.15 -4.26
C VAL A 95 -14.12 -7.31 -5.02
N GLY A 96 -12.80 -7.26 -5.22
CA GLY A 96 -12.06 -8.33 -5.89
C GLY A 96 -12.23 -9.68 -5.18
N GLY A 97 -12.19 -9.65 -3.85
CA GLY A 97 -12.42 -10.84 -3.02
C GLY A 97 -13.83 -11.41 -3.12
N ALA A 98 -14.84 -10.54 -3.18
CA ALA A 98 -16.24 -10.96 -3.30
C ALA A 98 -16.56 -11.64 -4.64
N TYR A 99 -15.95 -11.16 -5.75
CA TYR A 99 -16.24 -11.71 -7.09
C TYR A 99 -15.29 -12.85 -7.51
N PHE A 100 -14.02 -12.78 -7.14
CA PHE A 100 -12.98 -13.69 -7.62
C PHE A 100 -12.22 -14.41 -6.49
N GLY A 101 -12.69 -14.28 -5.25
CA GLY A 101 -12.04 -14.89 -4.09
C GLY A 101 -10.60 -14.40 -3.86
N VAL A 102 -9.74 -15.29 -3.37
CA VAL A 102 -8.34 -14.96 -3.03
C VAL A 102 -7.56 -14.42 -4.24
N LEU A 103 -7.77 -14.97 -5.43
CA LEU A 103 -7.13 -14.48 -6.66
C LEU A 103 -7.55 -13.04 -6.99
N GLY A 104 -8.83 -12.71 -6.77
CA GLY A 104 -9.33 -11.35 -6.94
C GLY A 104 -8.70 -10.36 -5.96
N MET A 105 -8.48 -10.76 -4.72
CA MET A 105 -7.77 -9.94 -3.73
C MET A 105 -6.33 -9.62 -4.17
N PHE A 106 -5.61 -10.59 -4.72
CA PHE A 106 -4.25 -10.40 -5.22
C PHE A 106 -4.22 -9.44 -6.43
N LEU A 107 -5.13 -9.60 -7.36
CA LEU A 107 -5.19 -8.81 -8.58
C LEU A 107 -5.82 -7.42 -8.36
N ALA A 108 -6.60 -7.23 -7.30
CA ALA A 108 -7.28 -5.98 -7.02
C ALA A 108 -6.34 -4.77 -6.94
N VAL A 109 -5.19 -4.93 -6.27
CA VAL A 109 -4.23 -3.83 -6.08
C VAL A 109 -3.55 -3.41 -7.38
N PRO A 110 -2.96 -4.32 -8.19
CA PRO A 110 -2.40 -3.97 -9.50
C PRO A 110 -3.42 -3.35 -10.44
N VAL A 111 -4.64 -3.92 -10.49
CA VAL A 111 -5.71 -3.40 -11.35
C VAL A 111 -6.11 -1.98 -10.93
N THR A 112 -6.28 -1.74 -9.64
CA THR A 112 -6.62 -0.41 -9.11
C THR A 112 -5.50 0.60 -9.36
N ALA A 113 -4.24 0.20 -9.20
CA ALA A 113 -3.09 1.04 -9.52
C ALA A 113 -3.09 1.44 -11.00
N PHE A 114 -3.34 0.49 -11.89
CA PHE A 114 -3.39 0.73 -13.33
C PHE A 114 -4.54 1.66 -13.72
N ILE A 115 -5.74 1.44 -13.18
CA ILE A 115 -6.90 2.31 -13.40
C ILE A 115 -6.62 3.73 -12.91
N LYS A 116 -6.02 3.86 -11.73
CA LYS A 116 -5.68 5.16 -11.16
C LYS A 116 -4.70 5.94 -12.04
N ILE A 117 -3.64 5.30 -12.53
CA ILE A 117 -2.65 5.94 -13.42
C ILE A 117 -3.34 6.49 -14.67
N ILE A 118 -4.19 5.69 -15.33
CA ILE A 118 -4.92 6.12 -16.52
C ILE A 118 -5.85 7.30 -16.22
N LEU A 119 -6.51 7.29 -15.05
CA LEU A 119 -7.39 8.38 -14.65
C LEU A 119 -6.62 9.65 -14.34
N GLU A 120 -5.49 9.56 -13.63
CA GLU A 120 -4.62 10.70 -13.33
C GLU A 120 -4.04 11.33 -14.60
N ASP A 121 -3.58 10.53 -15.55
CA ASP A 121 -3.07 11.01 -16.84
C ASP A 121 -4.16 11.79 -17.61
N LYS A 122 -5.37 11.25 -17.69
CA LYS A 122 -6.50 11.94 -18.35
C LYS A 122 -6.94 13.22 -17.64
N ILE A 123 -6.89 13.23 -16.30
CA ILE A 123 -7.25 14.41 -15.51
C ILE A 123 -6.17 15.49 -15.68
N ASN A 124 -4.91 15.13 -15.64
CA ASN A 124 -3.80 16.07 -15.84
C ASN A 124 -3.80 16.67 -17.23
N GLU A 125 -4.05 15.87 -18.27
CA GLU A 125 -4.19 16.36 -19.65
C GLU A 125 -5.31 17.41 -19.79
N LYS A 126 -6.47 17.15 -19.20
CA LYS A 126 -7.59 18.11 -19.18
C LYS A 126 -7.32 19.35 -18.35
N LEU A 127 -6.56 19.25 -17.28
CA LEU A 127 -6.19 20.39 -16.46
C LEU A 127 -5.21 21.29 -17.21
N GLU A 128 -4.19 20.72 -17.85
CA GLU A 128 -3.26 21.48 -18.70
C GLU A 128 -3.96 22.17 -19.86
N GLU A 129 -4.93 21.51 -20.49
CA GLU A 129 -5.72 22.11 -21.57
C GLU A 129 -6.55 23.30 -21.06
N LYS A 130 -7.17 23.18 -19.90
CA LYS A 130 -7.89 24.29 -19.25
C LYS A 130 -6.96 25.45 -18.90
N GLU A 131 -5.83 25.18 -18.31
CA GLU A 131 -4.84 26.23 -17.96
C GLU A 131 -4.33 26.96 -19.20
N ARG A 132 -4.03 26.25 -20.29
CA ARG A 132 -3.67 26.85 -21.58
C ARG A 132 -4.77 27.73 -22.15
N ASN A 133 -6.04 27.31 -22.04
CA ASN A 133 -7.17 28.09 -22.53
C ASN A 133 -7.41 29.35 -21.67
N ILE A 134 -7.26 29.26 -20.36
CA ILE A 134 -7.36 30.41 -19.45
C ILE A 134 -6.24 31.41 -19.75
N ALA A 135 -4.99 30.94 -19.85
CA ALA A 135 -3.86 31.80 -20.18
C ALA A 135 -4.00 32.52 -21.54
N LYS A 136 -4.54 31.82 -22.57
CA LYS A 136 -4.84 32.43 -23.86
C LYS A 136 -5.92 33.50 -23.75
N ASN A 137 -6.97 33.28 -23.00
CA ASN A 137 -8.06 34.24 -22.80
C ASN A 137 -7.59 35.47 -22.04
N THR A 138 -6.80 35.30 -20.97
CA THR A 138 -6.21 36.43 -20.22
C THR A 138 -5.34 37.29 -21.12
N LYS A 139 -4.43 36.65 -21.90
CA LYS A 139 -3.55 37.36 -22.82
C LYS A 139 -4.30 38.12 -23.94
N ASN A 140 -5.46 37.61 -24.35
CA ASN A 140 -6.32 38.30 -25.33
C ASN A 140 -7.06 39.47 -24.68
N GLN A 141 -7.50 39.38 -23.44
CA GLN A 141 -8.13 40.49 -22.71
C GLN A 141 -7.12 41.65 -22.49
N ASP A 142 -5.92 41.32 -22.03
CA ASP A 142 -4.85 42.35 -21.86
C ASP A 142 -4.53 43.08 -23.16
N LYS A 143 -4.51 42.38 -24.33
CA LYS A 143 -4.32 43.01 -25.63
C LYS A 143 -5.48 43.91 -26.06
N ILE A 144 -6.70 43.56 -25.71
CA ILE A 144 -7.90 44.35 -26.03
C ILE A 144 -7.94 45.62 -25.15
N GLU A 145 -7.54 45.52 -23.88
CA GLU A 145 -7.43 46.68 -22.99
C GLU A 145 -6.31 47.63 -23.41
N ALA A 146 -5.14 47.10 -23.79
CA ALA A 146 -4.04 47.91 -24.32
C ALA A 146 -4.33 48.60 -25.65
N ALA A 147 -5.23 48.04 -26.47
CA ALA A 147 -5.65 48.64 -27.74
C ALA A 147 -6.76 49.71 -27.59
N LYS A 148 -7.36 49.85 -26.41
CA LYS A 148 -8.37 50.86 -26.08
C LYS A 148 -7.83 52.14 -25.42
N GLN A 149 -6.55 52.12 -25.06
CA GLN A 149 -5.80 53.30 -24.57
C GLN A 149 -5.03 53.97 -25.71
#